data_0545225b78b3476005af254c1962dc9b
#
_entry.id   0545225b78b3476005af254c1962dc9b
#
_cell.length_a   1.000
_cell.length_b   1.000
_cell.length_c   1.000
_cell.angle_alpha   90.00
_cell.angle_beta   90.00
_cell.angle_gamma   90.00
#
_symmetry.space_group_name_H-M   'P 1'
#
loop_
_entity.id
_entity.type
_entity.pdbx_description
1 polymer ?
#
loop_
_entity_poly.entity_id
_entity_poly.type
_entity_poly.pdbx_seq_one_letter_code
_entity_poly.pdbx_strand_id
1 'polypeptide(L)'
;MDIKRSNQGAGQLVGETAESGQQRYPGRFSRRDFEAIAERAVLREPGQEPGREGAARAEALGMALDAGVRVDGRRLWDSLMELAKIGATPKGGVCRLALTDLDKAARDLIIDWGQQAGCSITIDQMGNVFMRRGGRNDALAPVLTGSHTDSQPTGGRFDGIYGVLGGLEVIRTLNDHGIETERPIEVVIWTNEEGCRFAPGMTASGVFAGVFALDYALGLHDMDGKTLGEELRRIGYAGETPCRRRPIHAAFELHIEQGPILEAEGLTIGVVTDAQGQRWYEIEMIGQEAHAGPTPMPRRRDALLGASRIVQLVNEIGLRHAPLACATVGMMRVYPNSRNVIPGRVFFTVDFRHPQDEILARMNDELREGIARVTAEIGLEAKIDQIFYYAPVAFDRACAQAVRSAASRLGYGHREIVSGAGHDACYLAQVAPTSMVFVPCVDGMSHNEIEDALPEWIEAGANVLLHAVVDRASEPG
;
A
#
# COMPACT_ATOMS: atom_id res chain seq x y z
N MET A 1 28.70 17.81 57.94
CA MET A 1 28.37 18.95 58.83
C MET A 1 27.02 19.48 58.34
N ASP A 2 26.04 19.20 59.20
CA ASP A 2 24.67 19.71 59.09
C ASP A 2 24.61 21.23 59.21
N ILE A 3 23.57 21.87 58.65
CA ILE A 3 22.68 22.78 59.34
C ILE A 3 21.40 23.03 58.48
N LYS A 4 20.36 22.67 59.08
CA LYS A 4 18.92 22.75 59.04
C LYS A 4 18.30 24.14 58.75
N ARG A 5 17.19 24.10 58.00
CA ARG A 5 15.82 24.71 58.20
C ARG A 5 15.68 26.16 58.67
N SER A 6 14.86 26.92 57.97
CA SER A 6 13.61 27.40 58.56
C SER A 6 12.65 28.04 57.54
N ASN A 7 11.41 27.94 57.90
CA ASN A 7 10.15 28.12 57.20
C ASN A 7 9.57 29.52 57.39
N GLN A 8 8.55 29.84 56.55
CA GLN A 8 7.39 30.72 56.73
C GLN A 8 7.42 32.13 56.12
N GLY A 9 6.38 32.39 55.35
CA GLY A 9 5.88 33.72 54.99
C GLY A 9 4.86 33.69 53.87
N ALA A 10 3.58 33.55 54.23
CA ALA A 10 2.44 33.57 53.32
C ALA A 10 2.16 35.00 52.77
N GLY A 11 1.76 35.06 51.51
CA GLY A 11 1.20 36.28 50.91
C GLY A 11 0.36 35.92 49.70
N GLN A 12 -0.97 35.96 49.87
CA GLN A 12 -1.96 35.87 48.81
C GLN A 12 -1.85 37.10 47.86
N LEU A 13 -1.88 36.85 46.54
CA LEU A 13 -2.43 37.82 45.56
C LEU A 13 -3.05 37.03 44.40
N VAL A 14 -4.31 37.12 44.35
CA VAL A 14 -5.35 37.21 43.30
C VAL A 14 -4.89 36.92 41.86
N GLY A 15 -5.64 36.07 41.26
CA GLY A 15 -5.62 35.44 39.96
C GLY A 15 -5.57 36.36 38.76
N GLU A 16 -4.90 35.80 37.74
CA GLU A 16 -5.28 35.97 36.36
C GLU A 16 -5.16 34.60 35.67
N THR A 17 -6.29 34.16 35.17
CA THR A 17 -6.42 32.90 34.39
C THR A 17 -5.70 33.07 33.07
N ALA A 18 -4.49 32.55 32.95
CA ALA A 18 -3.88 32.31 31.66
C ALA A 18 -4.62 31.14 31.01
N GLU A 19 -5.45 31.43 30.02
CA GLU A 19 -5.97 30.45 29.08
C GLU A 19 -4.78 29.74 28.42
N SER A 20 -4.59 28.47 28.78
CA SER A 20 -3.70 27.56 28.08
C SER A 20 -4.23 27.38 26.67
N GLY A 21 -3.61 28.06 25.71
CA GLY A 21 -3.82 27.83 24.30
C GLY A 21 -3.45 26.39 23.94
N GLN A 22 -4.40 25.49 24.02
CA GLN A 22 -4.32 24.22 23.33
C GLN A 22 -4.24 24.53 21.83
N GLN A 23 -3.05 24.36 21.26
CA GLN A 23 -2.87 24.23 19.84
C GLN A 23 -3.71 23.04 19.37
N ARG A 24 -4.92 23.33 18.89
CA ARG A 24 -5.74 22.34 18.19
C ARG A 24 -4.99 22.01 16.91
N TYR A 25 -4.51 20.77 16.80
CA TYR A 25 -4.16 20.21 15.49
C TYR A 25 -5.40 20.27 14.60
N PRO A 26 -5.37 20.97 13.47
CA PRO A 26 -6.46 20.96 12.51
C PRO A 26 -6.38 19.63 11.76
N GLY A 27 -7.33 18.73 11.94
CA GLY A 27 -7.30 17.54 11.11
C GLY A 27 -8.10 16.33 11.58
N ARG A 28 -9.34 16.52 12.04
CA ARG A 28 -10.34 15.48 11.81
C ARG A 28 -11.03 15.84 10.51
N PHE A 29 -10.86 15.01 9.47
CA PHE A 29 -11.64 15.11 8.24
C PHE A 29 -13.13 15.13 8.58
N SER A 30 -13.85 16.09 8.04
CA SER A 30 -15.29 16.16 8.22
C SER A 30 -15.99 15.22 7.23
N ARG A 31 -17.22 14.82 7.53
CA ARG A 31 -18.07 14.04 6.63
C ARG A 31 -18.13 14.64 5.20
N ARG A 32 -18.08 15.98 5.07
CA ARG A 32 -18.07 16.67 3.77
C ARG A 32 -16.79 16.44 2.97
N ASP A 33 -15.66 16.29 3.64
CA ASP A 33 -14.38 16.04 2.96
C ASP A 33 -14.37 14.65 2.32
N PHE A 34 -15.02 13.67 2.96
CA PHE A 34 -15.20 12.32 2.42
C PHE A 34 -16.27 12.26 1.32
N GLU A 35 -17.36 13.05 1.41
CA GLU A 35 -18.38 13.16 0.38
C GLU A 35 -17.82 13.69 -0.94
N ALA A 36 -16.84 14.60 -0.91
CA ALA A 36 -16.15 15.12 -2.10
C ALA A 36 -15.32 14.05 -2.84
N ILE A 37 -14.82 13.03 -2.13
CA ILE A 37 -14.15 11.86 -2.73
C ILE A 37 -15.19 10.95 -3.41
N ALA A 38 -16.38 10.79 -2.80
CA ALA A 38 -17.43 9.91 -3.26
C ALA A 38 -18.18 10.46 -4.50
N GLU A 39 -18.47 11.76 -4.56
CA GLU A 39 -19.23 12.38 -5.67
C GLU A 39 -18.51 12.30 -7.02
N ARG A 40 -17.17 12.16 -7.06
CA ARG A 40 -16.40 12.03 -8.31
C ARG A 40 -16.38 10.62 -8.89
N ALA A 41 -16.64 9.58 -8.11
CA ALA A 41 -16.74 8.20 -8.57
C ALA A 41 -18.01 7.93 -9.44
N VAL A 42 -19.00 8.82 -9.39
CA VAL A 42 -20.36 8.59 -9.95
C VAL A 42 -20.51 9.00 -11.42
N LEU A 43 -19.57 9.71 -12.05
CA LEU A 43 -19.78 10.34 -13.37
C LEU A 43 -19.14 9.59 -14.54
N ARG A 44 -19.64 8.40 -14.93
CA ARG A 44 -19.37 7.78 -16.25
C ARG A 44 -20.51 6.85 -16.70
N GLU A 45 -20.83 6.84 -18.02
CA GLU A 45 -21.97 6.12 -18.62
C GLU A 45 -21.68 4.67 -19.04
N PRO A 46 -22.72 3.76 -19.19
CA PRO A 46 -22.57 2.32 -19.37
C PRO A 46 -22.47 1.87 -20.84
N GLY A 47 -21.76 0.76 -21.11
CA GLY A 47 -21.65 0.13 -22.42
C GLY A 47 -21.55 -1.40 -22.39
N GLN A 48 -22.43 -1.99 -23.15
CA GLN A 48 -22.62 -3.34 -23.76
C GLN A 48 -22.53 -4.64 -22.92
N GLU A 49 -23.57 -5.50 -23.12
CA GLU A 49 -23.85 -6.77 -22.43
C GLU A 49 -23.28 -8.03 -23.14
N PRO A 50 -22.95 -9.11 -22.38
CA PRO A 50 -22.50 -10.41 -22.95
C PRO A 50 -23.65 -11.34 -23.40
N GLY A 51 -23.34 -12.31 -24.30
CA GLY A 51 -24.31 -13.20 -24.94
C GLY A 51 -25.09 -14.13 -23.99
N ARG A 52 -26.33 -14.47 -24.39
CA ARG A 52 -27.39 -15.10 -23.55
C ARG A 52 -27.06 -16.45 -22.89
N GLU A 53 -26.15 -17.28 -23.42
CA GLU A 53 -25.81 -18.58 -22.82
C GLU A 53 -24.77 -18.48 -21.70
N GLY A 54 -23.85 -17.54 -21.78
CA GLY A 54 -22.87 -17.26 -20.74
C GLY A 54 -23.51 -16.65 -19.51
N ALA A 55 -24.51 -15.75 -19.73
CA ALA A 55 -25.25 -15.14 -18.63
C ALA A 55 -26.07 -16.16 -17.83
N ALA A 56 -26.73 -17.12 -18.47
CA ALA A 56 -27.51 -18.16 -17.79
C ALA A 56 -26.68 -19.12 -16.97
N ARG A 57 -25.41 -19.37 -17.37
CA ARG A 57 -24.50 -20.23 -16.60
C ARG A 57 -23.86 -19.48 -15.42
N ALA A 58 -23.48 -18.22 -15.61
CA ALA A 58 -23.01 -17.36 -14.53
C ALA A 58 -24.11 -17.17 -13.47
N GLU A 59 -25.37 -17.05 -13.91
CA GLU A 59 -26.55 -16.97 -13.04
C GLU A 59 -26.80 -18.30 -12.28
N ALA A 60 -26.62 -19.45 -12.92
CA ALA A 60 -26.73 -20.77 -12.28
C ALA A 60 -25.63 -21.04 -11.24
N LEU A 61 -24.42 -20.54 -11.47
CA LEU A 61 -23.32 -20.65 -10.51
C LEU A 61 -23.47 -19.57 -9.41
N GLY A 62 -23.97 -18.40 -9.74
CA GLY A 62 -24.40 -17.40 -8.78
C GLY A 62 -25.46 -17.97 -7.82
N MET A 63 -26.44 -18.73 -8.35
CA MET A 63 -27.44 -19.46 -7.53
C MET A 63 -26.81 -20.56 -6.65
N ALA A 64 -25.73 -21.22 -7.09
CA ALA A 64 -25.01 -22.18 -6.26
C ALA A 64 -24.23 -21.49 -5.13
N LEU A 65 -23.67 -20.31 -5.40
CA LEU A 65 -23.05 -19.44 -4.38
C LEU A 65 -24.09 -18.83 -3.43
N ASP A 66 -25.30 -18.49 -3.93
CA ASP A 66 -26.44 -18.05 -3.12
C ASP A 66 -26.93 -19.15 -2.15
N ALA A 67 -26.64 -20.42 -2.45
CA ALA A 67 -26.89 -21.55 -1.56
C ALA A 67 -26.02 -21.60 -0.29
N GLY A 68 -25.18 -20.59 -0.06
CA GLY A 68 -24.51 -20.40 1.22
C GLY A 68 -23.00 -20.71 1.25
N VAL A 69 -22.32 -20.84 0.10
CA VAL A 69 -20.86 -21.03 0.09
C VAL A 69 -20.15 -19.82 0.67
N ARG A 70 -19.35 -20.05 1.68
CA ARG A 70 -18.53 -19.04 2.38
C ARG A 70 -17.14 -19.60 2.61
N VAL A 71 -16.17 -18.70 2.75
CA VAL A 71 -14.81 -19.06 3.17
C VAL A 71 -14.80 -19.60 4.60
N ASP A 72 -13.83 -20.44 4.94
CA ASP A 72 -13.54 -20.74 6.33
C ASP A 72 -12.77 -19.58 6.96
N GLY A 73 -13.50 -18.63 7.54
CA GLY A 73 -12.94 -17.42 8.14
C GLY A 73 -11.94 -17.73 9.28
N ARG A 74 -12.17 -18.84 10.02
CA ARG A 74 -11.25 -19.27 11.06
C ARG A 74 -9.92 -19.77 10.46
N ARG A 75 -9.97 -20.61 9.43
CA ARG A 75 -8.77 -21.10 8.73
C ARG A 75 -7.96 -19.95 8.14
N LEU A 76 -8.62 -18.98 7.53
CA LEU A 76 -7.98 -17.76 7.03
C LEU A 76 -7.29 -16.99 8.16
N TRP A 77 -8.00 -16.73 9.24
CA TRP A 77 -7.45 -16.03 10.41
C TRP A 77 -6.26 -16.79 11.02
N ASP A 78 -6.38 -18.09 11.24
CA ASP A 78 -5.30 -18.92 11.79
C ASP A 78 -4.07 -18.91 10.86
N SER A 79 -4.28 -18.90 9.52
CA SER A 79 -3.20 -18.79 8.54
C SER A 79 -2.49 -17.42 8.61
N LEU A 80 -3.25 -16.32 8.76
CA LEU A 80 -2.69 -14.96 8.96
C LEU A 80 -1.86 -14.90 10.25
N MET A 81 -2.40 -15.42 11.35
CA MET A 81 -1.70 -15.41 12.64
C MET A 81 -0.47 -16.32 12.67
N GLU A 82 -0.49 -17.45 11.95
CA GLU A 82 0.71 -18.30 11.80
C GLU A 82 1.81 -17.55 11.03
N LEU A 83 1.46 -16.92 9.93
CA LEU A 83 2.41 -16.17 9.11
C LEU A 83 2.94 -14.92 9.82
N ALA A 84 2.12 -14.28 10.67
CA ALA A 84 2.54 -13.14 11.49
C ALA A 84 3.65 -13.48 12.49
N LYS A 85 3.91 -14.75 12.79
CA LYS A 85 5.05 -15.17 13.62
C LYS A 85 6.39 -14.98 12.90
N ILE A 86 6.40 -15.01 11.57
CA ILE A 86 7.59 -14.80 10.75
C ILE A 86 7.87 -13.31 10.63
N GLY A 87 8.92 -12.86 11.31
CA GLY A 87 9.26 -11.45 11.40
C GLY A 87 8.50 -10.67 12.49
N ALA A 88 7.84 -11.38 13.43
CA ALA A 88 7.12 -10.75 14.53
C ALA A 88 7.95 -9.73 15.30
N THR A 89 7.37 -8.58 15.60
CA THR A 89 7.99 -7.52 16.38
C THR A 89 7.45 -7.50 17.83
N PRO A 90 8.18 -6.91 18.79
CA PRO A 90 7.73 -6.87 20.18
C PRO A 90 6.39 -6.16 20.43
N LYS A 91 5.95 -5.30 19.50
CA LYS A 91 4.68 -4.57 19.60
C LYS A 91 3.52 -5.25 18.88
N GLY A 92 3.76 -6.44 18.32
CA GLY A 92 2.72 -7.24 17.69
C GLY A 92 2.59 -7.09 16.17
N GLY A 93 3.41 -6.25 15.55
CA GLY A 93 3.53 -6.14 14.09
C GLY A 93 4.52 -7.13 13.50
N VAL A 94 4.95 -6.87 12.26
CA VAL A 94 5.93 -7.68 11.54
C VAL A 94 6.99 -6.82 10.85
N CYS A 95 8.18 -7.39 10.66
CA CYS A 95 9.24 -6.85 9.83
C CYS A 95 9.74 -7.94 8.87
N ARG A 96 9.24 -7.96 7.65
CA ARG A 96 9.63 -8.88 6.57
C ARG A 96 10.04 -8.07 5.35
N LEU A 97 11.21 -7.41 5.42
CA LEU A 97 11.69 -6.63 4.28
C LEU A 97 11.89 -7.52 3.06
N ALA A 98 11.56 -6.99 1.89
CA ALA A 98 11.62 -7.71 0.61
C ALA A 98 12.95 -8.47 0.44
N LEU A 99 12.85 -9.73 0.02
CA LEU A 99 13.98 -10.63 -0.28
C LEU A 99 14.94 -10.89 0.90
N THR A 100 14.49 -10.66 2.13
CA THR A 100 15.22 -11.15 3.32
C THR A 100 14.93 -12.65 3.54
N ASP A 101 15.67 -13.26 4.46
CA ASP A 101 15.40 -14.66 4.83
C ASP A 101 14.03 -14.82 5.51
N LEU A 102 13.51 -13.78 6.14
CA LEU A 102 12.15 -13.77 6.71
C LEU A 102 11.07 -13.71 5.60
N ASP A 103 11.26 -12.87 4.57
CA ASP A 103 10.37 -12.87 3.40
C ASP A 103 10.41 -14.21 2.67
N LYS A 104 11.63 -14.79 2.51
CA LYS A 104 11.77 -16.16 1.97
C LYS A 104 10.97 -17.19 2.78
N ALA A 105 11.11 -17.19 4.11
CA ALA A 105 10.42 -18.15 4.96
C ALA A 105 8.88 -18.00 4.86
N ALA A 106 8.37 -16.77 4.75
CA ALA A 106 6.96 -16.53 4.52
C ALA A 106 6.48 -17.07 3.17
N ARG A 107 7.23 -16.78 2.09
CA ARG A 107 6.95 -17.29 0.73
C ARG A 107 6.97 -18.82 0.68
N ASP A 108 8.00 -19.45 1.27
CA ASP A 108 8.12 -20.91 1.33
C ASP A 108 6.90 -21.55 2.02
N LEU A 109 6.43 -20.98 3.14
CA LEU A 109 5.26 -21.47 3.85
C LEU A 109 3.97 -21.34 3.02
N ILE A 110 3.78 -20.19 2.33
CA ILE A 110 2.60 -19.98 1.48
C ILE A 110 2.61 -20.92 0.27
N ILE A 111 3.79 -21.13 -0.34
CA ILE A 111 3.96 -22.09 -1.44
C ILE A 111 3.59 -23.51 -1.00
N ASP A 112 4.04 -23.93 0.18
CA ASP A 112 3.68 -25.24 0.74
C ASP A 112 2.16 -25.36 0.92
N TRP A 113 1.50 -24.36 1.46
CA TRP A 113 0.04 -24.32 1.58
C TRP A 113 -0.68 -24.33 0.21
N GLY A 114 -0.13 -23.62 -0.79
CA GLY A 114 -0.65 -23.63 -2.15
C GLY A 114 -0.54 -25.01 -2.81
N GLN A 115 0.60 -25.69 -2.64
CA GLN A 115 0.81 -27.05 -3.12
C GLN A 115 -0.13 -28.05 -2.43
N GLN A 116 -0.33 -27.93 -1.12
CA GLN A 116 -1.32 -28.72 -0.37
C GLN A 116 -2.76 -28.49 -0.87
N ALA A 117 -3.06 -27.29 -1.34
CA ALA A 117 -4.33 -26.95 -1.98
C ALA A 117 -4.42 -27.40 -3.45
N GLY A 118 -3.41 -28.11 -3.98
CA GLY A 118 -3.38 -28.66 -5.34
C GLY A 118 -2.95 -27.66 -6.42
N CYS A 119 -2.36 -26.52 -6.06
CA CYS A 119 -1.86 -25.53 -7.01
C CYS A 119 -0.54 -25.97 -7.66
N SER A 120 -0.39 -25.69 -8.94
CA SER A 120 0.92 -25.66 -9.59
C SER A 120 1.60 -24.32 -9.31
N ILE A 121 2.92 -24.34 -9.11
CA ILE A 121 3.71 -23.16 -8.73
C ILE A 121 4.60 -22.75 -9.89
N THR A 122 4.60 -21.46 -10.20
CA THR A 122 5.53 -20.84 -11.16
C THR A 122 6.16 -19.63 -10.51
N ILE A 123 7.48 -19.50 -10.64
CA ILE A 123 8.24 -18.33 -10.18
C ILE A 123 8.84 -17.65 -11.41
N ASP A 124 8.68 -16.33 -11.51
CA ASP A 124 9.24 -15.57 -12.62
C ASP A 124 10.60 -14.93 -12.28
N GLN A 125 11.18 -14.22 -13.25
CA GLN A 125 12.50 -13.58 -13.13
C GLN A 125 12.57 -12.49 -12.05
N MET A 126 11.44 -11.93 -11.65
CA MET A 126 11.32 -10.96 -10.56
C MET A 126 11.01 -11.62 -9.20
N GLY A 127 10.91 -12.96 -9.18
CA GLY A 127 10.55 -13.70 -7.96
C GLY A 127 9.05 -13.64 -7.64
N ASN A 128 8.21 -13.16 -8.55
CA ASN A 128 6.77 -13.27 -8.37
C ASN A 128 6.38 -14.74 -8.37
N VAL A 129 5.56 -15.13 -7.40
CA VAL A 129 5.08 -16.50 -7.27
C VAL A 129 3.64 -16.59 -7.74
N PHE A 130 3.37 -17.42 -8.71
CA PHE A 130 2.02 -17.70 -9.19
C PHE A 130 1.59 -19.11 -8.76
N MET A 131 0.55 -19.20 -7.95
CA MET A 131 -0.07 -20.44 -7.49
C MET A 131 -1.36 -20.65 -8.30
N ARG A 132 -1.34 -21.60 -9.25
CA ARG A 132 -2.43 -21.81 -10.21
C ARG A 132 -3.27 -23.03 -9.86
N ARG A 133 -4.56 -22.81 -9.70
CA ARG A 133 -5.60 -23.84 -9.70
C ARG A 133 -6.19 -23.95 -11.11
N GLY A 134 -6.23 -25.15 -11.68
CA GLY A 134 -6.83 -25.41 -13.00
C GLY A 134 -8.33 -25.08 -13.04
N GLY A 135 -8.80 -24.68 -14.22
CA GLY A 135 -10.21 -24.59 -14.57
C GLY A 135 -10.63 -25.78 -15.46
N ARG A 136 -11.87 -25.77 -15.91
CA ARG A 136 -12.34 -26.74 -16.92
C ARG A 136 -11.61 -26.57 -18.25
N ASN A 137 -11.27 -25.34 -18.58
CA ASN A 137 -10.49 -24.99 -19.76
C ASN A 137 -9.22 -24.22 -19.35
N ASP A 138 -8.14 -24.96 -19.14
CA ASP A 138 -6.86 -24.40 -18.72
C ASP A 138 -6.19 -23.50 -19.79
N ALA A 139 -6.67 -23.53 -21.04
CA ALA A 139 -6.16 -22.68 -22.11
C ALA A 139 -6.71 -21.24 -22.01
N LEU A 140 -7.77 -21.00 -21.27
CA LEU A 140 -8.34 -19.68 -21.08
C LEU A 140 -7.45 -18.81 -20.19
N ALA A 141 -7.54 -17.50 -20.40
CA ALA A 141 -6.91 -16.53 -19.54
C ALA A 141 -7.43 -16.64 -18.11
N PRO A 142 -6.55 -16.71 -17.08
CA PRO A 142 -6.95 -16.90 -15.69
C PRO A 142 -7.62 -15.66 -15.11
N VAL A 143 -8.35 -15.86 -14.01
CA VAL A 143 -8.63 -14.79 -13.05
C VAL A 143 -7.50 -14.76 -12.03
N LEU A 144 -6.89 -13.59 -11.85
CA LEU A 144 -5.76 -13.37 -10.94
C LEU A 144 -6.27 -12.74 -9.64
N THR A 145 -5.73 -13.18 -8.51
CA THR A 145 -5.87 -12.49 -7.22
C THR A 145 -4.57 -12.59 -6.45
N GLY A 146 -4.38 -11.79 -5.43
CA GLY A 146 -3.16 -11.81 -4.61
C GLY A 146 -2.75 -10.41 -4.18
N SER A 147 -1.56 -10.29 -3.68
CA SER A 147 -0.89 -9.08 -3.20
C SER A 147 0.58 -9.39 -2.92
N HIS A 148 1.17 -8.87 -1.84
CA HIS A 148 2.58 -9.03 -1.48
C HIS A 148 2.77 -9.70 -0.10
N THR A 149 4.03 -10.07 0.21
CA THR A 149 4.44 -10.65 1.50
C THR A 149 5.42 -9.76 2.25
N ASP A 150 6.14 -8.90 1.55
CA ASP A 150 7.06 -7.95 2.17
C ASP A 150 6.29 -6.89 2.95
N SER A 151 6.92 -6.34 3.97
CA SER A 151 6.33 -5.34 4.86
C SER A 151 7.26 -4.15 5.07
N GLN A 152 6.71 -3.08 5.63
CA GLN A 152 7.49 -1.98 6.20
C GLN A 152 8.39 -2.48 7.35
N PRO A 153 9.46 -1.72 7.74
CA PRO A 153 10.30 -2.05 8.90
C PRO A 153 9.52 -2.17 10.21
N THR A 154 8.41 -1.46 10.32
CA THR A 154 7.46 -1.49 11.44
C THR A 154 6.06 -1.74 10.90
N GLY A 155 5.92 -2.82 10.10
CA GLY A 155 4.68 -3.16 9.39
C GLY A 155 3.63 -3.83 10.27
N GLY A 156 2.42 -3.89 9.74
CA GLY A 156 1.30 -4.58 10.33
C GLY A 156 1.24 -6.08 9.98
N ARG A 157 0.20 -6.75 10.47
CA ARG A 157 -0.01 -8.20 10.28
C ARG A 157 -0.89 -8.53 9.08
N PHE A 158 -1.53 -7.54 8.49
CA PHE A 158 -2.58 -7.73 7.45
C PHE A 158 -2.21 -7.11 6.12
N ASP A 159 -1.40 -6.04 6.14
CA ASP A 159 -0.95 -5.32 4.96
C ASP A 159 -0.31 -6.27 3.93
N GLY A 160 -0.86 -6.28 2.70
CA GLY A 160 -0.47 -7.16 1.60
C GLY A 160 -0.82 -8.62 1.81
N ILE A 161 -0.35 -9.20 2.91
CA ILE A 161 -0.49 -10.63 3.18
C ILE A 161 -1.94 -11.12 3.21
N TYR A 162 -2.87 -10.25 3.60
CA TYR A 162 -4.29 -10.54 3.58
C TYR A 162 -4.80 -10.86 2.18
N GLY A 163 -4.35 -10.13 1.15
CA GLY A 163 -4.71 -10.39 -0.24
C GLY A 163 -4.21 -11.74 -0.75
N VAL A 164 -2.99 -12.11 -0.36
CA VAL A 164 -2.41 -13.42 -0.73
C VAL A 164 -3.15 -14.56 -0.06
N LEU A 165 -3.34 -14.50 1.25
CA LEU A 165 -4.01 -15.57 2.00
C LEU A 165 -5.52 -15.62 1.73
N GLY A 166 -6.16 -14.48 1.48
CA GLY A 166 -7.55 -14.43 1.02
C GLY A 166 -7.73 -15.14 -0.33
N GLY A 167 -6.81 -14.90 -1.28
CA GLY A 167 -6.80 -15.61 -2.56
C GLY A 167 -6.59 -17.13 -2.40
N LEU A 168 -5.68 -17.54 -1.53
CA LEU A 168 -5.46 -18.95 -1.23
C LEU A 168 -6.71 -19.58 -0.56
N GLU A 169 -7.37 -18.84 0.32
CA GLU A 169 -8.60 -19.31 0.96
C GLU A 169 -9.77 -19.47 -0.02
N VAL A 170 -9.84 -18.61 -1.05
CA VAL A 170 -10.78 -18.81 -2.18
C VAL A 170 -10.53 -20.17 -2.84
N ILE A 171 -9.27 -20.52 -3.16
CA ILE A 171 -8.93 -21.81 -3.76
C ILE A 171 -9.30 -22.97 -2.84
N ARG A 172 -8.97 -22.89 -1.55
CA ARG A 172 -9.31 -23.92 -0.54
C ARG A 172 -10.81 -24.12 -0.45
N THR A 173 -11.58 -23.05 -0.40
CA THR A 173 -13.05 -23.09 -0.34
C THR A 173 -13.65 -23.74 -1.58
N LEU A 174 -13.15 -23.42 -2.77
CA LEU A 174 -13.62 -24.07 -4.01
C LEU A 174 -13.32 -25.57 -4.01
N ASN A 175 -12.18 -25.98 -3.44
CA ASN A 175 -11.84 -27.41 -3.31
C ASN A 175 -12.76 -28.13 -2.31
N ASP A 176 -13.01 -27.51 -1.14
CA ASP A 176 -13.87 -28.07 -0.08
C ASP A 176 -15.30 -28.32 -0.59
N HIS A 177 -15.80 -27.48 -1.50
CA HIS A 177 -17.14 -27.59 -2.06
C HIS A 177 -17.20 -28.29 -3.43
N GLY A 178 -16.04 -28.73 -3.97
CA GLY A 178 -15.98 -29.36 -5.29
C GLY A 178 -16.43 -28.45 -6.44
N ILE A 179 -16.27 -27.14 -6.29
CA ILE A 179 -16.66 -26.14 -7.29
C ILE A 179 -15.57 -26.03 -8.36
N GLU A 180 -15.93 -26.28 -9.62
CA GLU A 180 -15.06 -26.06 -10.78
C GLU A 180 -15.44 -24.78 -11.51
N THR A 181 -14.45 -23.94 -11.79
CA THR A 181 -14.61 -22.72 -12.60
C THR A 181 -14.29 -23.01 -14.07
N GLU A 182 -14.81 -22.23 -15.00
CA GLU A 182 -14.49 -22.37 -16.42
C GLU A 182 -13.03 -22.01 -16.69
N ARG A 183 -12.55 -20.92 -16.08
CA ARG A 183 -11.19 -20.41 -16.18
C ARG A 183 -10.35 -20.81 -15.00
N PRO A 184 -9.03 -20.92 -15.17
CA PRO A 184 -8.12 -21.09 -14.05
C PRO A 184 -8.16 -19.87 -13.12
N ILE A 185 -7.81 -20.11 -11.85
CA ILE A 185 -7.60 -19.07 -10.85
C ILE A 185 -6.13 -19.11 -10.44
N GLU A 186 -5.50 -17.94 -10.39
CA GLU A 186 -4.12 -17.79 -9.93
C GLU A 186 -4.04 -16.85 -8.74
N VAL A 187 -3.33 -17.28 -7.70
CA VAL A 187 -2.93 -16.39 -6.60
C VAL A 187 -1.49 -15.97 -6.83
N VAL A 188 -1.23 -14.67 -6.81
CA VAL A 188 0.11 -14.12 -7.00
C VAL A 188 0.67 -13.55 -5.71
N ILE A 189 1.97 -13.74 -5.50
CA ILE A 189 2.78 -12.99 -4.54
C ILE A 189 3.69 -12.08 -5.35
N TRP A 190 3.43 -10.78 -5.31
CA TRP A 190 4.29 -9.79 -5.93
C TRP A 190 5.54 -9.53 -5.08
N THR A 191 6.65 -9.20 -5.73
CA THR A 191 7.93 -8.96 -5.06
C THR A 191 8.20 -7.48 -4.93
N ASN A 192 8.56 -7.02 -3.71
CA ASN A 192 8.96 -5.66 -3.41
C ASN A 192 7.87 -4.64 -3.75
N GLU A 193 6.66 -4.88 -3.23
CA GLU A 193 5.55 -3.92 -3.34
C GLU A 193 5.83 -2.67 -2.54
N GLU A 194 6.25 -2.81 -1.30
CA GLU A 194 6.47 -1.74 -0.32
C GLU A 194 7.58 -0.75 -0.71
N GLY A 195 8.60 -1.21 -1.43
CA GLY A 195 9.71 -0.36 -1.87
C GLY A 195 10.60 0.16 -0.74
N CYS A 196 10.38 -0.23 0.50
CA CYS A 196 11.14 0.28 1.64
C CYS A 196 12.59 -0.25 1.68
N ARG A 197 12.86 -1.42 1.09
CA ARG A 197 14.22 -1.95 0.92
C ARG A 197 14.80 -1.56 -0.44
N PHE A 198 14.06 -1.74 -1.52
CA PHE A 198 14.47 -1.40 -2.89
C PHE A 198 13.46 -0.44 -3.50
N ALA A 199 13.71 0.86 -3.41
CA ALA A 199 12.83 1.85 -4.02
C ALA A 199 12.99 1.86 -5.57
N PRO A 200 11.88 2.08 -6.29
CA PRO A 200 10.53 2.40 -5.83
C PRO A 200 9.73 1.15 -5.43
N GLY A 201 8.54 1.36 -4.84
CA GLY A 201 7.56 0.30 -4.57
C GLY A 201 6.91 -0.27 -5.83
N MET A 202 6.11 -1.34 -5.67
CA MET A 202 5.39 -2.05 -6.74
C MET A 202 6.31 -2.47 -7.90
N THR A 203 7.58 -2.78 -7.58
CA THR A 203 8.62 -2.96 -8.59
C THR A 203 8.33 -4.12 -9.51
N ALA A 204 7.94 -5.27 -8.96
CA ALA A 204 7.78 -6.48 -9.76
C ALA A 204 6.49 -6.50 -10.58
N SER A 205 5.38 -5.98 -10.06
CA SER A 205 4.16 -5.74 -10.85
C SER A 205 4.39 -4.70 -11.94
N GLY A 206 5.23 -3.69 -11.69
CA GLY A 206 5.65 -2.71 -12.68
C GLY A 206 6.46 -3.34 -13.83
N VAL A 207 7.38 -4.28 -13.54
CA VAL A 207 8.07 -5.05 -14.59
C VAL A 207 7.10 -5.93 -15.35
N PHE A 208 6.20 -6.63 -14.64
CA PHE A 208 5.17 -7.46 -15.26
C PHE A 208 4.28 -6.66 -16.22
N ALA A 209 3.85 -5.47 -15.84
CA ALA A 209 3.05 -4.57 -16.65
C ALA A 209 3.85 -3.89 -17.80
N GLY A 210 5.19 -3.95 -17.77
CA GLY A 210 6.07 -3.32 -18.73
C GLY A 210 6.33 -1.83 -18.49
N VAL A 211 6.06 -1.35 -17.26
CA VAL A 211 6.36 0.01 -16.81
C VAL A 211 7.86 0.15 -16.51
N PHE A 212 8.45 -0.86 -15.86
CA PHE A 212 9.88 -0.92 -15.61
C PHE A 212 10.56 -1.97 -16.48
N ALA A 213 11.78 -1.67 -16.92
CA ALA A 213 12.64 -2.67 -17.56
C ALA A 213 13.16 -3.66 -16.50
N LEU A 214 13.27 -4.94 -16.84
CA LEU A 214 13.76 -5.99 -15.94
C LEU A 214 15.15 -5.66 -15.39
N ASP A 215 16.08 -5.25 -16.26
CA ASP A 215 17.46 -4.92 -15.86
C ASP A 215 17.52 -3.73 -14.89
N TYR A 216 16.64 -2.73 -15.08
CA TYR A 216 16.50 -1.62 -14.14
C TYR A 216 16.08 -2.13 -12.77
N ALA A 217 15.03 -2.94 -12.70
CA ALA A 217 14.50 -3.47 -11.45
C ALA A 217 15.51 -4.38 -10.73
N LEU A 218 16.18 -5.27 -11.46
CA LEU A 218 17.21 -6.15 -10.89
C LEU A 218 18.45 -5.38 -10.41
N GLY A 219 18.71 -4.18 -10.95
CA GLY A 219 19.78 -3.30 -10.57
C GLY A 219 19.49 -2.35 -9.40
N LEU A 220 18.26 -2.32 -8.87
CA LEU A 220 17.92 -1.49 -7.70
C LEU A 220 18.74 -1.93 -6.47
N HIS A 221 19.25 -0.94 -5.72
CA HIS A 221 20.13 -1.18 -4.57
C HIS A 221 19.40 -0.89 -3.27
N ASP A 222 19.68 -1.72 -2.27
CA ASP A 222 19.34 -1.40 -0.89
C ASP A 222 20.39 -0.47 -0.24
N MET A 223 20.15 -0.16 1.03
CA MET A 223 21.00 0.75 1.80
C MET A 223 22.41 0.21 2.10
N ASP A 224 22.59 -1.10 1.97
CA ASP A 224 23.87 -1.81 2.16
C ASP A 224 24.59 -2.02 0.82
N GLY A 225 24.01 -1.54 -0.29
CA GLY A 225 24.56 -1.65 -1.65
C GLY A 225 24.32 -2.99 -2.33
N LYS A 226 23.47 -3.86 -1.79
CA LYS A 226 23.08 -5.12 -2.42
C LYS A 226 22.00 -4.86 -3.47
N THR A 227 22.11 -5.53 -4.62
CA THR A 227 21.09 -5.39 -5.66
C THR A 227 19.91 -6.33 -5.43
N LEU A 228 18.72 -5.93 -5.91
CA LEU A 228 17.52 -6.76 -5.91
C LEU A 228 17.79 -8.11 -6.61
N GLY A 229 18.47 -8.09 -7.75
CA GLY A 229 18.82 -9.31 -8.49
C GLY A 229 19.80 -10.23 -7.75
N GLU A 230 20.75 -9.71 -6.97
CA GLU A 230 21.63 -10.51 -6.11
C GLU A 230 20.84 -11.19 -4.99
N GLU A 231 19.94 -10.45 -4.34
CA GLU A 231 19.12 -10.98 -3.25
C GLU A 231 18.10 -12.02 -3.74
N LEU A 232 17.48 -11.83 -4.93
CA LEU A 232 16.65 -12.87 -5.57
C LEU A 232 17.40 -14.18 -5.75
N ARG A 233 18.64 -14.12 -6.27
CA ARG A 233 19.48 -15.32 -6.43
C ARG A 233 19.88 -15.90 -5.09
N ARG A 234 20.23 -15.07 -4.11
CA ARG A 234 20.64 -15.50 -2.76
C ARG A 234 19.55 -16.32 -2.07
N ILE A 235 18.30 -15.87 -2.14
CA ILE A 235 17.17 -16.58 -1.51
C ILE A 235 16.59 -17.69 -2.38
N GLY A 236 17.05 -17.83 -3.64
CA GLY A 236 16.60 -18.89 -4.57
C GLY A 236 15.28 -18.59 -5.26
N TYR A 237 14.89 -17.32 -5.39
CA TYR A 237 13.64 -16.88 -6.02
C TYR A 237 13.83 -16.22 -7.40
N ALA A 238 15.03 -16.20 -7.95
CA ALA A 238 15.27 -15.82 -9.35
C ALA A 238 14.75 -16.93 -10.27
N GLY A 239 13.48 -16.88 -10.66
CA GLY A 239 12.85 -17.89 -11.52
C GLY A 239 13.28 -17.78 -12.99
N GLU A 240 12.97 -18.83 -13.76
CA GLU A 240 13.30 -18.89 -15.20
C GLU A 240 12.18 -18.31 -16.09
N THR A 241 10.95 -18.25 -15.59
CA THR A 241 9.80 -17.74 -16.33
C THR A 241 9.97 -16.24 -16.58
N PRO A 242 9.83 -15.76 -17.84
CA PRO A 242 9.93 -14.34 -18.13
C PRO A 242 8.89 -13.51 -17.36
N CYS A 243 9.33 -12.50 -16.62
CA CYS A 243 8.45 -11.52 -16.01
C CYS A 243 7.95 -10.54 -17.06
N ARG A 244 6.75 -10.77 -17.57
CA ARG A 244 6.10 -9.95 -18.61
C ARG A 244 4.59 -10.11 -18.60
N ARG A 245 3.90 -9.10 -19.12
CA ARG A 245 2.46 -9.16 -19.34
C ARG A 245 2.05 -10.40 -20.15
N ARG A 246 0.96 -11.00 -19.77
CA ARG A 246 0.29 -12.11 -20.40
C ARG A 246 -1.22 -11.94 -20.30
N PRO A 247 -2.03 -12.67 -21.08
CA PRO A 247 -3.48 -12.57 -20.97
C PRO A 247 -3.96 -12.90 -19.54
N ILE A 248 -4.74 -11.99 -18.98
CA ILE A 248 -5.45 -12.12 -17.69
C ILE A 248 -6.89 -11.69 -17.97
N HIS A 249 -7.86 -12.50 -17.55
CA HIS A 249 -9.27 -12.23 -17.79
C HIS A 249 -9.82 -11.14 -16.87
N ALA A 250 -9.50 -11.24 -15.60
CA ALA A 250 -9.80 -10.26 -14.56
C ALA A 250 -8.79 -10.38 -13.43
N ALA A 251 -8.60 -9.32 -12.66
CA ALA A 251 -7.73 -9.34 -11.49
C ALA A 251 -8.42 -8.65 -10.31
N PHE A 252 -8.19 -9.19 -9.10
CA PHE A 252 -8.71 -8.65 -7.85
C PHE A 252 -7.63 -8.64 -6.78
N GLU A 253 -7.50 -7.54 -6.07
CA GLU A 253 -6.65 -7.46 -4.89
C GLU A 253 -7.50 -7.19 -3.65
N LEU A 254 -7.44 -8.11 -2.67
CA LEU A 254 -8.10 -7.96 -1.38
C LEU A 254 -7.12 -7.30 -0.41
N HIS A 255 -7.56 -6.23 0.26
CA HIS A 255 -6.67 -5.47 1.13
C HIS A 255 -7.43 -4.84 2.30
N ILE A 256 -6.73 -4.43 3.35
CA ILE A 256 -7.25 -3.49 4.33
C ILE A 256 -7.30 -2.08 3.74
N GLU A 257 -8.22 -1.24 4.18
CA GLU A 257 -8.36 0.13 3.67
C GLU A 257 -7.13 1.00 3.87
N GLN A 258 -6.35 0.73 4.92
CA GLN A 258 -5.25 1.58 5.37
C GLN A 258 -5.68 3.03 5.66
N GLY A 259 -6.95 3.21 5.94
CA GLY A 259 -7.61 4.49 6.18
C GLY A 259 -8.83 4.33 7.08
N PRO A 260 -9.42 5.45 7.55
CA PRO A 260 -10.44 5.42 8.59
C PRO A 260 -11.88 5.44 8.07
N ILE A 261 -12.12 5.40 6.76
CA ILE A 261 -13.44 5.74 6.17
C ILE A 261 -14.46 4.66 6.48
N LEU A 262 -14.13 3.41 6.18
CA LEU A 262 -15.06 2.29 6.33
C LEU A 262 -15.44 2.08 7.80
N GLU A 263 -14.46 2.10 8.71
CA GLU A 263 -14.71 1.98 10.14
C GLU A 263 -15.57 3.15 10.65
N ALA A 264 -15.22 4.39 10.29
CA ALA A 264 -15.95 5.58 10.71
C ALA A 264 -17.40 5.61 10.23
N GLU A 265 -17.70 4.99 9.08
CA GLU A 265 -19.05 4.88 8.52
C GLU A 265 -19.79 3.60 8.95
N GLY A 266 -19.11 2.69 9.66
CA GLY A 266 -19.68 1.39 10.06
C GLY A 266 -19.95 0.48 8.88
N LEU A 267 -19.16 0.60 7.80
CA LEU A 267 -19.24 -0.22 6.61
C LEU A 267 -18.17 -1.30 6.60
N THR A 268 -18.51 -2.45 6.03
CA THR A 268 -17.64 -3.63 6.04
C THR A 268 -16.80 -3.74 4.77
N ILE A 269 -17.29 -3.25 3.63
CA ILE A 269 -16.66 -3.44 2.32
C ILE A 269 -16.48 -2.10 1.60
N GLY A 270 -15.28 -1.87 1.11
CA GLY A 270 -14.96 -0.84 0.14
C GLY A 270 -14.87 -1.45 -1.27
N VAL A 271 -15.71 -0.99 -2.18
CA VAL A 271 -15.58 -1.29 -3.61
C VAL A 271 -14.64 -0.28 -4.21
N VAL A 272 -13.39 -0.68 -4.48
CA VAL A 272 -12.37 0.27 -4.92
C VAL A 272 -12.54 0.54 -6.41
N THR A 273 -12.81 1.79 -6.76
CA THR A 273 -13.04 2.23 -8.14
C THR A 273 -11.86 2.96 -8.76
N ASP A 274 -11.00 3.53 -7.92
CA ASP A 274 -9.86 4.34 -8.34
C ASP A 274 -8.72 4.26 -7.31
N ALA A 275 -7.49 4.62 -7.72
CA ALA A 275 -6.37 4.83 -6.82
C ALA A 275 -5.73 6.20 -7.05
N GLN A 276 -5.22 6.83 -5.99
CA GLN A 276 -4.53 8.11 -6.07
C GLN A 276 -3.24 7.98 -6.87
N GLY A 277 -2.86 9.04 -7.59
CA GLY A 277 -1.53 9.18 -8.15
C GLY A 277 -0.51 9.50 -7.06
N GLN A 278 0.74 9.17 -7.33
CA GLN A 278 1.83 9.28 -6.36
C GLN A 278 3.12 9.76 -7.02
N ARG A 279 3.90 10.58 -6.30
CA ARG A 279 5.26 11.00 -6.68
C ARG A 279 6.19 10.91 -5.50
N TRP A 280 7.32 10.21 -5.68
CA TRP A 280 8.41 10.17 -4.70
C TRP A 280 9.63 10.92 -5.18
N TYR A 281 10.26 11.61 -4.25
CA TYR A 281 11.49 12.33 -4.51
C TYR A 281 12.56 11.96 -3.50
N GLU A 282 13.78 11.88 -3.99
CA GLU A 282 15.01 11.93 -3.19
C GLU A 282 15.62 13.31 -3.32
N ILE A 283 15.93 13.93 -2.19
CA ILE A 283 16.43 15.30 -2.16
C ILE A 283 17.70 15.33 -1.32
N GLU A 284 18.75 15.89 -1.89
CA GLU A 284 20.02 16.16 -1.20
C GLU A 284 20.25 17.66 -1.10
N MET A 285 20.23 18.19 0.15
CA MET A 285 20.62 19.58 0.44
C MET A 285 22.12 19.62 0.75
N ILE A 286 22.86 20.48 0.06
CA ILE A 286 24.31 20.60 0.14
C ILE A 286 24.69 22.00 0.63
N GLY A 287 25.35 22.05 1.75
CA GLY A 287 25.87 23.26 2.38
C GLY A 287 27.36 23.16 2.67
N GLN A 288 27.76 23.56 3.87
CA GLN A 288 29.17 23.50 4.28
C GLN A 288 29.29 23.15 5.77
N GLU A 289 30.03 22.10 6.04
CA GLU A 289 30.38 21.73 7.41
C GLU A 289 31.27 22.79 8.04
N ALA A 290 30.97 23.18 9.28
CA ALA A 290 31.76 24.09 10.04
C ALA A 290 31.54 23.91 11.55
N HIS A 291 32.45 24.43 12.34
CA HIS A 291 32.36 24.38 13.81
C HIS A 291 31.16 25.24 14.29
N ALA A 292 30.25 24.66 15.07
CA ALA A 292 29.02 25.33 15.51
C ALA A 292 29.25 26.57 16.41
N GLY A 293 30.33 26.63 17.16
CA GLY A 293 30.65 27.76 18.06
C GLY A 293 31.23 28.98 17.35
N PRO A 294 32.43 28.91 16.74
CA PRO A 294 33.12 30.09 16.19
C PRO A 294 32.58 30.54 14.81
N THR A 295 31.75 29.76 14.13
CA THR A 295 31.22 30.15 12.82
C THR A 295 30.07 31.13 12.99
N PRO A 296 30.20 32.42 12.58
CA PRO A 296 29.13 33.40 12.74
C PRO A 296 27.87 33.04 11.94
N MET A 297 26.69 33.36 12.48
CA MET A 297 25.40 33.03 11.86
C MET A 297 25.30 33.45 10.37
N PRO A 298 25.71 34.69 9.96
CA PRO A 298 25.57 35.10 8.56
C PRO A 298 26.50 34.37 7.57
N ARG A 299 27.47 33.59 8.06
CA ARG A 299 28.40 32.82 7.21
C ARG A 299 28.03 31.33 7.09
N ARG A 300 26.97 30.91 7.76
CA ARG A 300 26.56 29.49 7.78
C ARG A 300 25.85 29.11 6.49
N ARG A 301 26.25 27.97 5.93
CA ARG A 301 25.54 27.28 4.85
C ARG A 301 25.02 25.96 5.42
N ASP A 302 24.01 26.07 6.29
CA ASP A 302 23.48 24.98 7.10
C ASP A 302 22.46 24.17 6.31
N ALA A 303 22.87 22.96 5.87
CA ALA A 303 22.02 22.06 5.10
C ALA A 303 20.81 21.56 5.90
N LEU A 304 20.95 21.40 7.23
CA LEU A 304 19.84 20.95 8.06
C LEU A 304 18.78 22.05 8.25
N LEU A 305 19.19 23.30 8.37
CA LEU A 305 18.24 24.43 8.38
C LEU A 305 17.45 24.49 7.06
N GLY A 306 18.15 24.30 5.91
CA GLY A 306 17.49 24.23 4.60
C GLY A 306 16.49 23.08 4.52
N ALA A 307 16.91 21.88 4.88
CA ALA A 307 16.03 20.68 4.89
C ALA A 307 14.83 20.87 5.81
N SER A 308 15.00 21.45 7.02
CA SER A 308 13.90 21.70 7.95
C SER A 308 12.83 22.63 7.37
N ARG A 309 13.25 23.68 6.62
CA ARG A 309 12.32 24.57 5.92
C ARG A 309 11.56 23.86 4.79
N ILE A 310 12.22 22.92 4.10
CA ILE A 310 11.55 22.13 3.07
C ILE A 310 10.58 21.13 3.70
N VAL A 311 10.89 20.52 4.84
CA VAL A 311 9.93 19.66 5.58
C VAL A 311 8.66 20.45 5.91
N GLN A 312 8.80 21.67 6.42
CA GLN A 312 7.65 22.54 6.68
C GLN A 312 6.88 22.87 5.39
N LEU A 313 7.59 23.23 4.31
CA LEU A 313 6.98 23.50 3.01
C LEU A 313 6.20 22.31 2.46
N VAL A 314 6.73 21.08 2.57
CA VAL A 314 6.04 19.85 2.15
C VAL A 314 4.70 19.72 2.88
N ASN A 315 4.69 19.90 4.20
CA ASN A 315 3.45 19.91 4.96
C ASN A 315 2.48 21.02 4.52
N GLU A 316 2.97 22.22 4.27
CA GLU A 316 2.16 23.35 3.80
C GLU A 316 1.56 23.09 2.40
N ILE A 317 2.31 22.43 1.50
CA ILE A 317 1.81 22.01 0.19
C ILE A 317 0.64 21.03 0.37
N GLY A 318 0.78 20.00 1.20
CA GLY A 318 -0.32 19.07 1.49
C GLY A 318 -1.56 19.79 2.01
N LEU A 319 -1.41 20.70 2.96
CA LEU A 319 -2.52 21.47 3.54
C LEU A 319 -3.19 22.40 2.52
N ARG A 320 -2.44 22.99 1.58
CA ARG A 320 -3.02 23.86 0.52
C ARG A 320 -3.90 23.09 -0.46
N HIS A 321 -3.61 21.83 -0.69
CA HIS A 321 -4.36 20.95 -1.59
C HIS A 321 -5.28 19.97 -0.85
N ALA A 322 -5.51 20.21 0.47
CA ALA A 322 -6.49 19.45 1.25
C ALA A 322 -7.91 19.61 0.64
N PRO A 323 -8.83 18.66 0.87
CA PRO A 323 -8.71 17.52 1.77
C PRO A 323 -8.08 16.26 1.15
N LEU A 324 -7.78 16.26 -0.14
CA LEU A 324 -7.44 15.06 -0.89
C LEU A 324 -5.92 14.82 -1.03
N ALA A 325 -5.09 15.86 -0.78
CA ALA A 325 -3.64 15.73 -0.86
C ALA A 325 -3.04 15.10 0.40
N CYS A 326 -2.10 14.18 0.19
CA CYS A 326 -1.16 13.76 1.22
C CYS A 326 0.26 14.19 0.85
N ALA A 327 1.04 14.58 1.87
CA ALA A 327 2.41 15.06 1.71
C ALA A 327 3.24 14.67 2.92
N THR A 328 4.31 13.89 2.72
CA THR A 328 5.11 13.32 3.79
C THR A 328 6.59 13.40 3.51
N VAL A 329 7.39 13.70 4.55
CA VAL A 329 8.83 13.45 4.58
C VAL A 329 9.06 12.23 5.48
N GLY A 330 9.26 11.05 4.87
CA GLY A 330 9.29 9.78 5.57
C GLY A 330 10.69 9.36 6.06
N MET A 331 11.76 9.89 5.45
CA MET A 331 13.14 9.54 5.78
C MET A 331 14.04 10.78 5.74
N MET A 332 14.99 10.88 6.68
CA MET A 332 16.01 11.93 6.71
C MET A 332 17.35 11.41 7.23
N ARG A 333 18.44 11.80 6.58
CA ARG A 333 19.81 11.51 7.02
C ARG A 333 20.65 12.79 7.05
N VAL A 334 21.30 13.03 8.16
CA VAL A 334 22.10 14.24 8.41
C VAL A 334 23.58 13.88 8.44
N TYR A 335 24.44 14.65 7.79
CA TYR A 335 25.88 14.46 7.75
C TYR A 335 26.63 15.75 8.18
N PRO A 336 27.63 15.64 9.07
CA PRO A 336 28.20 14.42 9.67
C PRO A 336 27.43 13.92 10.91
N ASN A 337 26.30 14.51 11.26
CA ASN A 337 25.47 14.16 12.42
C ASN A 337 26.22 14.26 13.76
N SER A 338 26.91 15.37 13.96
CA SER A 338 27.70 15.68 15.15
C SER A 338 27.15 16.92 15.88
N ARG A 339 27.09 16.87 17.22
CA ARG A 339 26.43 17.88 18.07
C ARG A 339 26.99 19.30 17.92
N ASN A 340 28.27 19.45 17.58
CA ASN A 340 28.96 20.71 17.51
C ASN A 340 29.48 21.07 16.09
N VAL A 341 28.93 20.43 15.06
CA VAL A 341 29.24 20.67 13.64
C VAL A 341 27.95 21.12 12.94
N ILE A 342 28.04 22.20 12.17
CA ILE A 342 26.98 22.64 11.25
C ILE A 342 26.89 21.59 10.15
N PRO A 343 25.71 20.97 9.89
CA PRO A 343 25.58 19.95 8.87
C PRO A 343 25.85 20.47 7.47
N GLY A 344 26.76 19.76 6.77
CA GLY A 344 27.11 20.11 5.39
C GLY A 344 26.25 19.42 4.35
N ARG A 345 25.57 18.32 4.72
CA ARG A 345 24.73 17.57 3.81
C ARG A 345 23.55 16.94 4.54
N VAL A 346 22.35 17.01 3.91
CA VAL A 346 21.14 16.32 4.39
C VAL A 346 20.47 15.67 3.20
N PHE A 347 20.22 14.36 3.31
CA PHE A 347 19.39 13.59 2.39
C PHE A 347 18.03 13.33 3.03
N PHE A 348 16.95 13.49 2.26
CA PHE A 348 15.60 13.16 2.71
C PHE A 348 14.69 12.82 1.52
N THR A 349 13.55 12.17 1.83
CA THR A 349 12.57 11.76 0.83
C THR A 349 11.27 12.56 0.98
N VAL A 350 10.55 12.74 -0.13
CA VAL A 350 9.21 13.34 -0.15
C VAL A 350 8.26 12.39 -0.89
N ASP A 351 7.08 12.16 -0.31
CA ASP A 351 5.95 11.44 -0.91
C ASP A 351 4.78 12.42 -1.06
N PHE A 352 4.30 12.59 -2.29
CA PHE A 352 3.08 13.33 -2.62
C PHE A 352 2.05 12.40 -3.23
N ARG A 353 0.78 12.52 -2.77
CA ARG A 353 -0.36 11.77 -3.28
C ARG A 353 -1.54 12.68 -3.53
N HIS A 354 -2.26 12.46 -4.64
CA HIS A 354 -3.50 13.15 -4.97
C HIS A 354 -4.29 12.37 -6.04
N PRO A 355 -5.66 12.34 -5.98
CA PRO A 355 -6.49 11.66 -6.99
C PRO A 355 -6.59 12.41 -8.32
N GLN A 356 -6.03 13.60 -8.46
CA GLN A 356 -5.98 14.38 -9.71
C GLN A 356 -4.54 14.66 -10.09
N ASP A 357 -4.15 14.25 -11.30
CA ASP A 357 -2.76 14.39 -11.75
C ASP A 357 -2.35 15.86 -11.92
N GLU A 358 -3.27 16.74 -12.32
CA GLU A 358 -2.98 18.18 -12.45
C GLU A 358 -2.65 18.84 -11.11
N ILE A 359 -3.26 18.35 -10.01
CA ILE A 359 -2.91 18.83 -8.66
C ILE A 359 -1.57 18.26 -8.25
N LEU A 360 -1.33 16.97 -8.50
CA LEU A 360 -0.05 16.33 -8.21
C LEU A 360 1.11 17.00 -8.95
N ALA A 361 0.88 17.46 -10.20
CA ALA A 361 1.84 18.25 -10.96
C ALA A 361 2.10 19.61 -10.29
N ARG A 362 1.04 20.32 -9.84
CA ARG A 362 1.19 21.59 -9.12
C ARG A 362 1.97 21.43 -7.81
N MET A 363 1.72 20.36 -7.03
CA MET A 363 2.47 20.09 -5.81
C MET A 363 3.98 19.89 -6.10
N ASN A 364 4.32 19.23 -7.22
CA ASN A 364 5.70 19.13 -7.69
C ASN A 364 6.33 20.50 -7.98
N ASP A 365 5.61 21.36 -8.69
CA ASP A 365 6.13 22.68 -9.08
C ASP A 365 6.36 23.54 -7.83
N GLU A 366 5.41 23.55 -6.90
CA GLU A 366 5.53 24.26 -5.62
C GLU A 366 6.73 23.78 -4.79
N LEU A 367 7.00 22.46 -4.77
CA LEU A 367 8.17 21.89 -4.11
C LEU A 367 9.47 22.42 -4.73
N ARG A 368 9.59 22.35 -6.07
CA ARG A 368 10.79 22.78 -6.79
C ARG A 368 11.05 24.29 -6.64
N GLU A 369 10.02 25.12 -6.75
CA GLU A 369 10.09 26.57 -6.53
C GLU A 369 10.49 26.88 -5.07
N GLY A 370 9.93 26.17 -4.11
CA GLY A 370 10.25 26.35 -2.71
C GLY A 370 11.69 25.95 -2.38
N ILE A 371 12.18 24.86 -2.95
CA ILE A 371 13.59 24.44 -2.81
C ILE A 371 14.51 25.51 -3.40
N ALA A 372 14.23 25.99 -4.62
CA ALA A 372 15.02 27.04 -5.27
C ALA A 372 15.09 28.32 -4.42
N ARG A 373 13.97 28.72 -3.82
CA ARG A 373 13.92 29.89 -2.91
C ARG A 373 14.75 29.67 -1.65
N VAL A 374 14.58 28.54 -0.96
CA VAL A 374 15.30 28.24 0.29
C VAL A 374 16.82 28.11 0.04
N THR A 375 17.24 27.48 -1.05
CA THR A 375 18.65 27.35 -1.40
C THR A 375 19.29 28.70 -1.69
N ALA A 376 18.59 29.59 -2.40
CA ALA A 376 19.08 30.93 -2.68
C ALA A 376 19.24 31.78 -1.41
N GLU A 377 18.28 31.71 -0.48
CA GLU A 377 18.29 32.47 0.78
C GLU A 377 19.43 32.06 1.72
N ILE A 378 19.78 30.78 1.79
CA ILE A 378 20.76 30.22 2.74
C ILE A 378 22.13 30.03 2.06
N GLY A 379 22.20 30.12 0.74
CA GLY A 379 23.43 29.85 -0.04
C GLY A 379 23.75 28.35 -0.11
N LEU A 380 22.73 27.51 -0.29
CA LEU A 380 22.83 26.07 -0.44
C LEU A 380 22.76 25.66 -1.90
N GLU A 381 23.09 24.39 -2.16
CA GLU A 381 22.78 23.68 -3.39
C GLU A 381 21.78 22.56 -3.08
N ALA A 382 20.98 22.15 -4.07
CA ALA A 382 20.08 21.03 -3.94
C ALA A 382 20.12 20.14 -5.19
N LYS A 383 20.07 18.81 -4.96
CA LYS A 383 19.74 17.84 -6.00
C LYS A 383 18.35 17.31 -5.71
N ILE A 384 17.55 17.15 -6.75
CA ILE A 384 16.16 16.71 -6.66
C ILE A 384 15.94 15.64 -7.72
N ASP A 385 15.82 14.40 -7.29
CA ASP A 385 15.55 13.27 -8.16
C ASP A 385 14.11 12.77 -7.89
N GLN A 386 13.27 12.81 -8.93
CA GLN A 386 11.96 12.15 -8.88
C GLN A 386 12.19 10.67 -9.20
N ILE A 387 12.13 9.82 -8.17
CA ILE A 387 12.45 8.39 -8.29
C ILE A 387 11.23 7.53 -8.62
N PHE A 388 10.03 8.07 -8.41
CA PHE A 388 8.81 7.35 -8.65
C PHE A 388 7.66 8.28 -9.04
N TYR A 389 6.83 7.82 -9.97
CA TYR A 389 5.58 8.46 -10.35
C TYR A 389 4.65 7.45 -11.01
N TYR A 390 3.41 7.49 -10.64
CA TYR A 390 2.30 7.00 -11.45
C TYR A 390 1.11 7.96 -11.36
N ALA A 391 0.37 8.04 -12.46
CA ALA A 391 -0.85 8.82 -12.52
C ALA A 391 -1.97 8.13 -11.73
N PRO A 392 -3.01 8.86 -11.30
CA PRO A 392 -4.21 8.24 -10.73
C PRO A 392 -4.78 7.17 -11.67
N VAL A 393 -5.19 6.05 -11.10
CA VAL A 393 -5.68 4.88 -11.84
C VAL A 393 -7.17 4.75 -11.65
N ALA A 394 -7.92 4.61 -12.75
CA ALA A 394 -9.32 4.18 -12.72
C ALA A 394 -9.38 2.67 -12.93
N PHE A 395 -10.00 1.95 -12.01
CA PHE A 395 -10.17 0.51 -12.10
C PHE A 395 -11.32 0.11 -13.07
N ASP A 396 -11.30 -1.15 -13.50
CA ASP A 396 -12.28 -1.69 -14.43
C ASP A 396 -13.69 -1.76 -13.80
N ARG A 397 -14.66 -1.25 -14.53
CA ARG A 397 -16.05 -1.16 -14.02
C ARG A 397 -16.73 -2.51 -13.87
N ALA A 398 -16.44 -3.48 -14.73
CA ALA A 398 -17.04 -4.80 -14.63
C ALA A 398 -16.47 -5.56 -13.43
N CYS A 399 -15.17 -5.40 -13.14
CA CYS A 399 -14.55 -5.94 -11.93
C CYS A 399 -15.09 -5.24 -10.68
N ALA A 400 -15.20 -3.92 -10.65
CA ALA A 400 -15.81 -3.17 -9.54
C ALA A 400 -17.27 -3.55 -9.34
N GLN A 401 -18.03 -3.79 -10.43
CA GLN A 401 -19.40 -4.25 -10.36
C GLN A 401 -19.50 -5.68 -9.79
N ALA A 402 -18.58 -6.58 -10.12
CA ALA A 402 -18.54 -7.93 -9.53
C ALA A 402 -18.35 -7.85 -7.99
N VAL A 403 -17.44 -7.00 -7.53
CA VAL A 403 -17.24 -6.74 -6.08
C VAL A 403 -18.50 -6.18 -5.44
N ARG A 404 -19.13 -5.17 -6.03
CA ARG A 404 -20.37 -4.55 -5.52
C ARG A 404 -21.50 -5.56 -5.46
N SER A 405 -21.70 -6.35 -6.51
CA SER A 405 -22.74 -7.37 -6.58
C SER A 405 -22.52 -8.46 -5.52
N ALA A 406 -21.27 -8.89 -5.31
CA ALA A 406 -20.89 -9.84 -4.26
C ALA A 406 -21.21 -9.27 -2.87
N ALA A 407 -20.79 -8.04 -2.56
CA ALA A 407 -21.08 -7.40 -1.28
C ALA A 407 -22.59 -7.27 -1.02
N SER A 408 -23.38 -6.86 -2.02
CA SER A 408 -24.83 -6.74 -1.94
C SER A 408 -25.50 -8.09 -1.70
N ARG A 409 -25.11 -9.12 -2.47
CA ARG A 409 -25.64 -10.50 -2.38
C ARG A 409 -25.37 -11.12 -1.01
N LEU A 410 -24.21 -10.80 -0.43
CA LEU A 410 -23.82 -11.26 0.90
C LEU A 410 -24.41 -10.42 2.05
N GLY A 411 -25.09 -9.31 1.74
CA GLY A 411 -25.72 -8.43 2.72
C GLY A 411 -24.74 -7.55 3.50
N TYR A 412 -23.49 -7.37 3.02
CA TYR A 412 -22.53 -6.50 3.66
C TYR A 412 -22.77 -5.03 3.33
N GLY A 413 -22.69 -4.16 4.35
CA GLY A 413 -22.66 -2.72 4.17
C GLY A 413 -21.42 -2.33 3.35
N HIS A 414 -21.62 -1.59 2.26
CA HIS A 414 -20.53 -1.27 1.35
C HIS A 414 -20.67 0.12 0.73
N ARG A 415 -19.57 0.65 0.21
CA ARG A 415 -19.51 1.87 -0.60
C ARG A 415 -18.44 1.79 -1.66
N GLU A 416 -18.52 2.66 -2.66
CA GLU A 416 -17.38 2.96 -3.53
C GLU A 416 -16.35 3.81 -2.79
N ILE A 417 -15.06 3.51 -3.04
CA ILE A 417 -13.94 4.18 -2.38
C ILE A 417 -12.75 4.33 -3.33
N VAL A 418 -12.01 5.42 -3.16
CA VAL A 418 -10.73 5.66 -3.83
C VAL A 418 -9.60 5.20 -2.91
N SER A 419 -8.69 4.37 -3.39
CA SER A 419 -7.51 4.01 -2.60
C SER A 419 -6.59 5.21 -2.40
N GLY A 420 -6.24 5.48 -1.14
CA GLY A 420 -5.22 6.45 -0.74
C GLY A 420 -3.79 5.92 -0.86
N ALA A 421 -3.64 4.59 -1.03
CA ALA A 421 -2.36 3.91 -1.17
C ALA A 421 -2.14 3.43 -2.61
N GLY A 422 -0.87 3.22 -2.98
CA GLY A 422 -0.50 2.48 -4.17
C GLY A 422 -0.57 0.98 -3.87
N HIS A 423 -0.92 0.20 -4.89
CA HIS A 423 -1.00 -1.27 -4.80
C HIS A 423 -0.55 -1.87 -6.12
N ASP A 424 -0.16 -3.13 -6.14
CA ASP A 424 0.19 -3.85 -7.37
C ASP A 424 -0.95 -3.81 -8.39
N ALA A 425 -2.20 -3.77 -7.92
CA ALA A 425 -3.38 -3.57 -8.74
C ALA A 425 -3.31 -2.31 -9.62
N CYS A 426 -2.59 -1.27 -9.22
CA CYS A 426 -2.45 -0.04 -10.02
C CYS A 426 -1.69 -0.27 -11.33
N TYR A 427 -0.62 -1.06 -11.30
CA TYR A 427 0.08 -1.44 -12.54
C TYR A 427 -0.66 -2.53 -13.30
N LEU A 428 -1.28 -3.46 -12.59
CA LEU A 428 -2.05 -4.53 -13.20
C LEU A 428 -3.25 -3.98 -14.01
N ALA A 429 -3.88 -2.90 -13.54
CA ALA A 429 -4.96 -2.21 -14.23
C ALA A 429 -4.57 -1.66 -15.62
N GLN A 430 -3.28 -1.49 -15.90
CA GLN A 430 -2.80 -1.07 -17.23
C GLN A 430 -2.79 -2.21 -18.25
N VAL A 431 -2.85 -3.45 -17.81
CA VAL A 431 -2.68 -4.65 -18.67
C VAL A 431 -3.80 -5.67 -18.52
N ALA A 432 -4.68 -5.52 -17.54
CA ALA A 432 -5.82 -6.41 -17.29
C ALA A 432 -6.99 -5.65 -16.65
N PRO A 433 -8.24 -6.06 -16.87
CA PRO A 433 -9.38 -5.58 -16.09
C PRO A 433 -9.14 -5.87 -14.61
N THR A 434 -9.11 -4.84 -13.76
CA THR A 434 -8.70 -4.96 -12.35
C THR A 434 -9.61 -4.15 -11.44
N SER A 435 -9.88 -4.64 -10.22
CA SER A 435 -10.47 -3.90 -9.12
C SER A 435 -9.92 -4.43 -7.79
N MET A 436 -10.28 -3.76 -6.68
CA MET A 436 -9.87 -4.17 -5.34
C MET A 436 -11.07 -4.26 -4.41
N VAL A 437 -10.88 -5.03 -3.34
CA VAL A 437 -11.83 -5.17 -2.24
C VAL A 437 -11.15 -4.66 -0.97
N PHE A 438 -11.70 -3.63 -0.35
CA PHE A 438 -11.21 -3.15 0.94
C PHE A 438 -12.10 -3.64 2.09
N VAL A 439 -11.45 -3.88 3.24
CA VAL A 439 -12.09 -4.04 4.53
C VAL A 439 -11.54 -3.01 5.51
N PRO A 440 -12.27 -2.63 6.58
CA PRO A 440 -11.74 -1.70 7.57
C PRO A 440 -10.48 -2.22 8.24
N CYS A 441 -9.65 -1.32 8.73
CA CYS A 441 -8.63 -1.59 9.74
C CYS A 441 -8.89 -0.71 10.97
N VAL A 442 -8.50 -1.19 12.14
CA VAL A 442 -8.79 -0.54 13.41
C VAL A 442 -8.11 0.85 13.46
N ASP A 443 -8.89 1.88 13.79
CA ASP A 443 -8.47 3.29 13.82
C ASP A 443 -7.91 3.80 12.47
N GLY A 444 -8.13 3.07 11.37
CA GLY A 444 -7.56 3.39 10.05
C GLY A 444 -6.05 3.30 10.00
N MET A 445 -5.43 2.59 10.93
CA MET A 445 -3.99 2.58 11.11
C MET A 445 -3.34 1.46 10.28
N SER A 446 -2.33 1.81 9.47
CA SER A 446 -1.47 0.89 8.75
C SER A 446 -0.03 1.41 8.71
N HIS A 447 0.92 0.63 8.16
CA HIS A 447 2.36 0.88 8.22
C HIS A 447 2.87 1.10 9.66
N ASN A 448 2.23 0.41 10.61
CA ASN A 448 2.51 0.48 12.03
C ASN A 448 2.36 -0.90 12.69
N GLU A 449 3.21 -1.19 13.67
CA GLU A 449 3.21 -2.48 14.39
C GLU A 449 1.91 -2.77 15.15
N ILE A 450 1.06 -1.74 15.40
CA ILE A 450 -0.25 -1.87 16.07
C ILE A 450 -1.42 -1.98 15.08
N GLU A 451 -1.14 -2.08 13.77
CA GLU A 451 -2.17 -2.36 12.76
C GLU A 451 -2.99 -3.58 13.17
N ASP A 452 -4.31 -3.43 13.11
CA ASP A 452 -5.22 -4.52 13.44
C ASP A 452 -6.49 -4.48 12.58
N ALA A 453 -7.14 -5.65 12.45
CA ALA A 453 -8.41 -5.81 11.77
C ALA A 453 -9.24 -6.86 12.51
N LEU A 454 -10.56 -6.74 12.48
CA LEU A 454 -11.44 -7.69 13.15
C LEU A 454 -11.61 -8.97 12.31
N PRO A 455 -11.67 -10.16 12.94
CA PRO A 455 -11.86 -11.43 12.21
C PRO A 455 -13.08 -11.42 11.28
N GLU A 456 -14.18 -10.77 11.69
CA GLU A 456 -15.38 -10.64 10.89
C GLU A 456 -15.20 -9.76 9.64
N TRP A 457 -14.33 -8.76 9.66
CA TRP A 457 -13.99 -7.95 8.48
C TRP A 457 -13.14 -8.76 7.50
N ILE A 458 -12.16 -9.49 8.03
CA ILE A 458 -11.28 -10.38 7.26
C ILE A 458 -12.09 -11.47 6.55
N GLU A 459 -13.01 -12.11 7.26
CA GLU A 459 -13.92 -13.10 6.67
C GLU A 459 -14.82 -12.49 5.61
N ALA A 460 -15.41 -11.32 5.88
CA ALA A 460 -16.33 -10.63 4.97
C ALA A 460 -15.65 -10.25 3.64
N GLY A 461 -14.44 -9.66 3.69
CA GLY A 461 -13.70 -9.34 2.48
C GLY A 461 -13.32 -10.56 1.65
N ALA A 462 -12.88 -11.64 2.31
CA ALA A 462 -12.58 -12.89 1.62
C ALA A 462 -13.83 -13.56 1.00
N ASN A 463 -14.99 -13.43 1.62
CA ASN A 463 -16.27 -13.86 1.04
C ASN A 463 -16.63 -13.05 -0.21
N VAL A 464 -16.43 -11.73 -0.19
CA VAL A 464 -16.67 -10.86 -1.36
C VAL A 464 -15.68 -11.21 -2.47
N LEU A 465 -14.39 -11.43 -2.14
CA LEU A 465 -13.39 -11.87 -3.10
C LEU A 465 -13.77 -13.21 -3.74
N LEU A 466 -14.19 -14.22 -2.94
CA LEU A 466 -14.63 -15.51 -3.43
C LEU A 466 -15.71 -15.35 -4.51
N HIS A 467 -16.76 -14.59 -4.20
CA HIS A 467 -17.88 -14.40 -5.12
C HIS A 467 -17.46 -13.63 -6.37
N ALA A 468 -16.69 -12.54 -6.26
CA ALA A 468 -16.22 -11.76 -7.40
C ALA A 468 -15.30 -12.58 -8.33
N VAL A 469 -14.37 -13.36 -7.75
CA VAL A 469 -13.47 -14.24 -8.49
C VAL A 469 -14.26 -15.33 -9.22
N VAL A 470 -15.22 -15.97 -8.55
CA VAL A 470 -16.03 -17.05 -9.16
C VAL A 470 -16.92 -16.50 -10.26
N ASP A 471 -17.57 -15.35 -10.05
CA ASP A 471 -18.41 -14.70 -11.08
C ASP A 471 -17.58 -14.50 -12.37
N ARG A 472 -16.35 -13.98 -12.27
CA ARG A 472 -15.48 -13.75 -13.43
C ARG A 472 -14.84 -15.03 -13.98
N ALA A 473 -14.44 -15.98 -13.11
CA ALA A 473 -13.83 -17.24 -13.54
C ALA A 473 -14.81 -18.22 -14.19
N SER A 474 -16.11 -17.97 -14.06
CA SER A 474 -17.17 -18.79 -14.66
C SER A 474 -17.63 -18.28 -16.01
N GLU A 475 -17.16 -17.13 -16.46
CA GLU A 475 -17.46 -16.60 -17.78
C GLU A 475 -16.85 -17.50 -18.87
N PRO A 476 -17.60 -17.79 -19.94
CA PRO A 476 -17.12 -18.57 -21.07
C PRO A 476 -15.93 -17.88 -21.78
N GLY A 477 -15.19 -18.64 -22.57
CA GLY A 477 -14.10 -18.15 -23.40
C GLY A 477 -14.54 -17.35 -24.61
#